data_bd4e8493563624db3908e51dd0115f3e
#
_entry.id   bd4e8493563624db3908e51dd0115f3e
#
_cell.length_a   1.000
_cell.length_b   1.000
_cell.length_c   1.000
_cell.angle_alpha   90.00
_cell.angle_beta   90.00
_cell.angle_gamma   90.00
#
_symmetry.space_group_name_H-M   'P 1'
#
loop_
_entity.id
_entity.type
_entity.pdbx_description
1 polymer ?
#
loop_
_entity_poly.entity_id
_entity_poly.type
_entity_poly.pdbx_seq_one_letter_code
_entity_poly.pdbx_strand_id
1 'polypeptide(L)'
;MLRRLLLILVFAVGLTGPSLIAEHSADASVPRHVATRSERVVRSVPAAATVVLSRPATSVATYWEGNADALVTLAFSSDGVHFGTPQSAGRDEMGEQRKNGTTYGALLSAPGAVAVRVSTDRPLARLTVLGLSDGVATTAKEPTASSTPAGESAATAEPSIVSRGGWGADPAYMTWAPQFYPTKKLIVHHTATSDNYTNRAEAESQIRSIYYYHSVTQDWGDIGYNFLIDKFGTIYEGRYSRDYVGANPTGDDATGQGVTAAHTAGWNSGTVGVALLGTLTTHDATPAARDALTRLLAWEASHNSINPEATQAFVNPVSGATITSPNIAGHRDYAATACPGDTFYPTLPAIRRDVAALIAGSTPAPDTTPPSQPTDLTAAAGRTQVTLTWNAPVETDDVNNYQVWRSSSATTGFAQAGTPTGTTVTVGSLSRRTTYYFRVRAVDTSGNIGPFSATVSARTS
;
A
#
# COMPACT_ATOMS: atom_id res chain seq x y z
N MET A 1 77.41 14.86 -41.84
CA MET A 1 76.67 14.12 -40.74
C MET A 1 75.23 14.51 -40.87
N LEU A 2 74.49 13.77 -41.68
CA LEU A 2 73.14 14.12 -42.11
C LEU A 2 72.09 13.44 -41.20
N ARG A 3 71.24 14.23 -40.54
CA ARG A 3 69.99 13.76 -39.89
C ARG A 3 68.91 13.58 -40.94
N ARG A 4 68.44 12.36 -41.12
CA ARG A 4 67.26 12.08 -41.94
C ARG A 4 66.03 12.24 -41.07
N LEU A 5 65.17 13.16 -41.44
CA LEU A 5 63.84 13.36 -40.92
C LEU A 5 62.88 12.35 -41.60
N LEU A 6 62.23 11.49 -40.81
CA LEU A 6 61.18 10.58 -41.32
C LEU A 6 59.82 11.25 -41.07
N LEU A 7 59.18 11.65 -42.17
CA LEU A 7 57.83 12.22 -42.14
C LEU A 7 56.84 11.09 -42.19
N ILE A 8 56.07 10.87 -41.06
CA ILE A 8 54.95 9.94 -41.03
C ILE A 8 53.69 10.74 -41.36
N LEU A 9 53.12 10.46 -42.55
CA LEU A 9 51.80 10.96 -42.95
C LEU A 9 50.75 10.12 -42.31
N VAL A 10 50.00 10.70 -41.35
CA VAL A 10 48.78 10.10 -40.80
C VAL A 10 47.60 10.55 -41.67
N PHE A 11 47.04 9.63 -42.43
CA PHE A 11 45.74 9.83 -43.07
C PHE A 11 44.63 9.75 -42.02
N ALA A 12 44.07 10.87 -41.65
CA ALA A 12 42.80 10.93 -40.91
C ALA A 12 41.66 10.73 -41.93
N VAL A 13 41.09 9.52 -41.95
CA VAL A 13 39.81 9.27 -42.61
C VAL A 13 38.71 9.76 -41.67
N GLY A 14 38.18 10.94 -41.96
CA GLY A 14 37.00 11.47 -41.31
C GLY A 14 35.76 10.71 -41.78
N LEU A 15 35.27 9.80 -40.98
CA LEU A 15 33.92 9.27 -41.09
C LEU A 15 32.99 10.18 -40.25
N THR A 16 32.47 11.22 -40.89
CA THR A 16 31.29 11.95 -40.41
C THR A 16 30.05 11.13 -40.77
N GLY A 17 29.71 10.14 -39.93
CA GLY A 17 28.37 9.59 -39.92
C GLY A 17 27.47 10.57 -39.17
N PRO A 18 26.23 10.81 -39.66
CA PRO A 18 25.30 11.59 -38.88
C PRO A 18 24.99 10.83 -37.58
N SER A 19 25.28 11.43 -36.43
CA SER A 19 24.69 11.01 -35.13
C SER A 19 23.18 11.15 -35.29
N LEU A 20 22.51 10.05 -35.54
CA LEU A 20 21.09 9.92 -35.25
C LEU A 20 20.95 10.04 -33.74
N ILE A 21 20.82 11.27 -33.23
CA ILE A 21 20.13 11.50 -32.01
C ILE A 21 18.71 11.02 -32.30
N ALA A 22 18.38 9.82 -31.85
CA ALA A 22 17.02 9.38 -31.81
C ALA A 22 16.28 10.40 -30.91
N GLU A 23 15.61 11.36 -31.54
CA GLU A 23 14.59 12.12 -30.89
C GLU A 23 13.60 11.08 -30.37
N HIS A 24 13.61 10.86 -29.07
CA HIS A 24 12.55 10.14 -28.38
C HIS A 24 11.27 10.89 -28.71
N SER A 25 10.53 10.40 -29.68
CA SER A 25 9.14 10.80 -29.87
C SER A 25 8.41 10.41 -28.59
N ALA A 26 8.36 11.36 -27.66
CA ALA A 26 7.44 11.27 -26.53
C ALA A 26 6.09 10.89 -27.13
N ASP A 27 5.55 9.75 -26.71
CA ASP A 27 4.24 9.30 -27.14
C ASP A 27 3.24 10.40 -26.74
N ALA A 28 2.87 11.20 -27.74
CA ALA A 28 2.07 12.42 -27.57
C ALA A 28 0.61 12.12 -27.22
N SER A 29 0.28 10.86 -26.94
CA SER A 29 -1.09 10.39 -26.69
C SER A 29 -1.43 10.14 -25.22
N VAL A 30 -0.47 10.23 -24.29
CA VAL A 30 -0.77 10.12 -22.86
C VAL A 30 -1.08 11.51 -22.30
N PRO A 31 -2.31 11.81 -21.88
CA PRO A 31 -2.60 13.08 -21.24
C PRO A 31 -1.77 13.20 -19.97
N ARG A 32 -0.88 14.18 -19.91
CA ARG A 32 -0.12 14.50 -18.70
C ARG A 32 -1.11 15.04 -17.66
N HIS A 33 -1.40 14.25 -16.63
CA HIS A 33 -2.19 14.72 -15.50
C HIS A 33 -1.30 15.55 -14.60
N VAL A 34 -1.51 16.86 -14.63
CA VAL A 34 -0.90 17.76 -13.64
C VAL A 34 -1.76 17.70 -12.40
N ALA A 35 -1.21 17.15 -11.31
CA ALA A 35 -1.85 17.25 -10.01
C ALA A 35 -1.97 18.74 -9.65
N THR A 36 -3.21 19.25 -9.57
CA THR A 36 -3.44 20.61 -9.12
C THR A 36 -3.45 20.62 -7.59
N ARG A 37 -2.66 21.49 -7.00
CA ARG A 37 -2.56 21.63 -5.54
C ARG A 37 -3.32 22.82 -5.02
N SER A 38 -3.86 22.70 -3.83
CA SER A 38 -4.37 23.79 -3.01
C SER A 38 -3.67 23.75 -1.66
N GLU A 39 -2.81 24.72 -1.39
CA GLU A 39 -2.12 24.86 -0.10
C GLU A 39 -2.77 25.95 0.73
N ARG A 40 -3.06 25.68 1.99
CA ARG A 40 -3.55 26.64 2.98
C ARG A 40 -2.77 26.51 4.27
N VAL A 41 -2.18 27.60 4.69
CA VAL A 41 -1.41 27.69 5.94
C VAL A 41 -2.29 28.30 7.03
N VAL A 42 -2.41 27.59 8.14
CA VAL A 42 -3.04 28.09 9.37
C VAL A 42 -1.92 28.36 10.38
N ARG A 43 -1.82 29.60 10.86
CA ARG A 43 -0.85 29.99 11.89
C ARG A 43 -1.53 29.99 13.25
N SER A 44 -0.79 29.59 14.29
CA SER A 44 -1.30 29.54 15.67
C SER A 44 -2.63 28.77 15.73
N VAL A 45 -2.60 27.50 15.31
CA VAL A 45 -3.80 26.66 15.15
C VAL A 45 -4.51 26.52 16.49
N PRO A 46 -5.74 27.04 16.63
CA PRO A 46 -6.57 26.76 17.78
C PRO A 46 -6.98 25.26 17.75
N ALA A 47 -7.64 24.78 18.79
CA ALA A 47 -8.09 23.38 18.87
C ALA A 47 -8.89 22.89 17.65
N ALA A 48 -9.51 23.80 16.89
CA ALA A 48 -10.18 23.49 15.63
C ALA A 48 -10.13 24.69 14.65
N ALA A 49 -9.97 24.41 13.35
CA ALA A 49 -10.02 25.40 12.27
C ALA A 49 -10.70 24.78 11.04
N THR A 50 -11.46 25.61 10.30
CA THR A 50 -11.99 25.21 8.98
C THR A 50 -11.15 25.87 7.88
N VAL A 51 -10.69 25.06 6.96
CA VAL A 51 -9.86 25.47 5.82
C VAL A 51 -10.66 25.22 4.53
N VAL A 52 -10.88 26.28 3.75
CA VAL A 52 -11.51 26.19 2.44
C VAL A 52 -10.41 25.97 1.40
N LEU A 53 -10.59 24.93 0.59
CA LEU A 53 -9.68 24.59 -0.51
C LEU A 53 -10.04 25.45 -1.75
N SER A 54 -9.05 25.81 -2.54
CA SER A 54 -9.27 26.62 -3.75
C SER A 54 -9.90 25.80 -4.88
N ARG A 55 -9.84 24.48 -4.79
CA ARG A 55 -10.45 23.50 -5.72
C ARG A 55 -10.88 22.26 -4.95
N PRO A 56 -11.85 21.49 -5.45
CA PRO A 56 -12.18 20.19 -4.88
C PRO A 56 -10.94 19.27 -4.89
N ALA A 57 -10.66 18.63 -3.76
CA ALA A 57 -9.55 17.72 -3.63
C ALA A 57 -9.99 16.26 -3.84
N THR A 58 -9.07 15.40 -4.30
CA THR A 58 -9.20 13.95 -4.29
C THR A 58 -8.49 13.34 -3.08
N SER A 59 -7.43 14.03 -2.62
CA SER A 59 -6.66 13.64 -1.44
C SER A 59 -6.25 14.89 -0.64
N VAL A 60 -6.09 14.72 0.67
CA VAL A 60 -5.65 15.79 1.57
C VAL A 60 -4.54 15.27 2.48
N ALA A 61 -3.44 16.01 2.57
CA ALA A 61 -2.39 15.79 3.55
C ALA A 61 -2.24 17.00 4.45
N THR A 62 -1.59 16.81 5.60
CA THR A 62 -1.19 17.89 6.49
C THR A 62 0.26 17.76 6.86
N TYR A 63 0.92 18.89 7.09
CA TYR A 63 2.21 18.93 7.73
C TYR A 63 2.31 20.15 8.65
N TRP A 64 3.06 20.01 9.74
CA TRP A 64 3.06 21.04 10.79
C TRP A 64 4.43 21.23 11.45
N GLU A 65 4.58 22.41 12.06
CA GLU A 65 5.72 22.78 12.89
C GLU A 65 5.29 22.82 14.36
N GLY A 66 6.20 22.47 15.24
CA GLY A 66 5.97 22.48 16.70
C GLY A 66 5.95 21.08 17.29
N ASN A 67 4.87 20.75 18.02
CA ASN A 67 4.78 19.45 18.70
C ASN A 67 4.58 18.30 17.69
N ALA A 68 5.60 17.45 17.55
CA ALA A 68 5.55 16.30 16.67
C ALA A 68 4.51 15.23 17.08
N ASP A 69 4.17 15.17 18.36
CA ASP A 69 3.22 14.18 18.92
C ASP A 69 1.78 14.72 18.98
N ALA A 70 1.49 15.83 18.29
CA ALA A 70 0.14 16.33 18.18
C ALA A 70 -0.76 15.36 17.43
N LEU A 71 -1.92 15.07 17.99
CA LEU A 71 -2.96 14.31 17.31
C LEU A 71 -3.75 15.26 16.40
N VAL A 72 -3.56 15.11 15.10
CA VAL A 72 -4.27 15.90 14.09
C VAL A 72 -5.39 15.05 13.51
N THR A 73 -6.60 15.59 13.47
CA THR A 73 -7.75 14.95 12.81
C THR A 73 -8.34 15.86 11.75
N LEU A 74 -8.81 15.26 10.66
CA LEU A 74 -9.42 15.94 9.53
C LEU A 74 -10.83 15.44 9.30
N ALA A 75 -11.78 16.35 9.09
CA ALA A 75 -13.10 16.02 8.58
C ALA A 75 -13.32 16.78 7.27
N PHE A 76 -13.80 16.09 6.26
CA PHE A 76 -13.96 16.63 4.90
C PHE A 76 -15.39 17.04 4.62
N SER A 77 -15.55 18.05 3.77
CA SER A 77 -16.84 18.54 3.30
C SER A 77 -16.81 18.77 1.80
N SER A 78 -17.80 18.25 1.09
CA SER A 78 -17.99 18.48 -0.34
C SER A 78 -18.86 19.71 -0.66
N ASP A 79 -19.54 20.29 0.32
CA ASP A 79 -20.38 21.48 0.17
C ASP A 79 -19.90 22.69 0.99
N GLY A 80 -18.87 22.53 1.80
CA GLY A 80 -18.31 23.55 2.68
C GLY A 80 -19.07 23.75 4.00
N VAL A 81 -20.17 23.05 4.23
CA VAL A 81 -21.09 23.22 5.37
C VAL A 81 -21.17 21.93 6.22
N HIS A 82 -21.44 20.81 5.59
CA HIS A 82 -21.59 19.52 6.26
C HIS A 82 -20.27 18.76 6.21
N PHE A 83 -19.77 18.36 7.37
CA PHE A 83 -18.50 17.65 7.52
C PHE A 83 -18.74 16.20 7.91
N GLY A 84 -18.03 15.29 7.25
CA GLY A 84 -18.05 13.87 7.57
C GLY A 84 -17.39 13.54 8.91
N THR A 85 -17.28 12.26 9.22
CA THR A 85 -16.59 11.77 10.41
C THR A 85 -15.12 12.17 10.40
N PRO A 86 -14.56 12.70 11.51
CA PRO A 86 -13.15 13.00 11.62
C PRO A 86 -12.28 11.73 11.45
N GLN A 87 -11.23 11.85 10.65
CA GLN A 87 -10.22 10.82 10.42
C GLN A 87 -8.88 11.26 11.02
N SER A 88 -8.11 10.32 11.55
CA SER A 88 -6.77 10.63 12.03
C SER A 88 -5.84 10.95 10.86
N ALA A 89 -5.21 12.12 10.91
CA ALA A 89 -4.08 12.48 10.06
C ALA A 89 -2.78 12.32 10.85
N GLY A 90 -2.63 11.16 11.50
CA GLY A 90 -1.42 10.81 12.25
C GLY A 90 -0.16 10.98 11.42
N ARG A 91 1.00 10.83 12.06
CA ARG A 91 2.28 10.91 11.34
C ARG A 91 2.32 9.89 10.21
N ASP A 92 2.92 10.28 9.10
CA ASP A 92 3.23 9.37 8.01
C ASP A 92 4.15 8.25 8.52
N GLU A 93 3.75 7.00 8.29
CA GLU A 93 4.48 5.82 8.79
C GLU A 93 5.66 5.43 7.91
N MET A 94 5.86 6.11 6.77
CA MET A 94 6.72 5.65 5.69
C MET A 94 8.18 6.07 5.77
N GLY A 95 8.49 7.26 6.20
CA GLY A 95 9.82 7.81 6.06
C GLY A 95 10.34 8.51 7.31
N GLU A 96 11.22 9.48 7.11
CA GLU A 96 11.57 10.42 8.15
C GLU A 96 10.34 11.24 8.50
N GLN A 97 9.67 10.88 9.58
CA GLN A 97 8.45 11.52 10.07
C GLN A 97 8.64 13.00 10.39
N ARG A 98 9.88 13.47 10.42
CA ARG A 98 10.23 14.85 10.67
C ARG A 98 11.49 15.26 9.91
N LYS A 99 11.34 16.24 9.00
CA LYS A 99 12.46 16.86 8.27
C LYS A 99 12.49 18.35 8.59
N ASN A 100 13.64 18.88 8.97
CA ASN A 100 13.83 20.32 9.26
C ASN A 100 12.82 20.93 10.25
N GLY A 101 12.37 20.16 11.25
CA GLY A 101 11.39 20.63 12.24
C GLY A 101 9.93 20.49 11.79
N THR A 102 9.67 20.07 10.57
CA THR A 102 8.33 19.80 10.03
C THR A 102 7.95 18.34 10.25
N THR A 103 6.78 18.10 10.79
CA THR A 103 6.17 16.76 10.91
C THR A 103 5.18 16.60 9.77
N TYR A 104 5.27 15.48 9.06
CA TYR A 104 4.37 15.13 7.95
C TYR A 104 3.29 14.16 8.46
N GLY A 105 2.04 14.47 8.13
CA GLY A 105 0.89 13.63 8.44
C GLY A 105 0.58 12.66 7.30
N ALA A 106 -0.30 11.70 7.56
CA ALA A 106 -0.77 10.76 6.55
C ALA A 106 -1.53 11.46 5.41
N LEU A 107 -1.40 10.95 4.20
CA LEU A 107 -2.21 11.36 3.05
C LEU A 107 -3.56 10.66 3.12
N LEU A 108 -4.65 11.42 3.26
CA LEU A 108 -6.00 10.91 3.37
C LEU A 108 -6.79 11.10 2.07
N SER A 109 -7.60 10.11 1.71
CA SER A 109 -8.55 10.23 0.60
C SER A 109 -9.68 11.19 0.98
N ALA A 110 -9.96 12.13 0.10
CA ALA A 110 -10.95 13.19 0.31
C ALA A 110 -11.69 13.54 -0.99
N PRO A 111 -12.36 12.58 -1.64
CA PRO A 111 -12.96 12.79 -2.96
C PRO A 111 -14.00 13.90 -2.95
N GLY A 112 -13.76 14.95 -3.77
CA GLY A 112 -14.65 16.09 -3.90
C GLY A 112 -14.63 17.09 -2.74
N ALA A 113 -13.68 16.98 -1.80
CA ALA A 113 -13.58 17.88 -0.65
C ALA A 113 -13.29 19.32 -1.08
N VAL A 114 -14.16 20.25 -0.71
CA VAL A 114 -13.99 21.71 -0.91
C VAL A 114 -13.59 22.41 0.39
N ALA A 115 -13.80 21.77 1.54
CA ALA A 115 -13.38 22.28 2.83
C ALA A 115 -12.89 21.15 3.75
N VAL A 116 -11.98 21.51 4.65
CA VAL A 116 -11.39 20.59 5.64
C VAL A 116 -11.53 21.21 7.01
N ARG A 117 -12.15 20.52 7.95
CA ARG A 117 -12.10 20.88 9.37
C ARG A 117 -10.94 20.14 10.00
N VAL A 118 -9.98 20.90 10.49
CA VAL A 118 -8.80 20.39 11.21
C VAL A 118 -9.07 20.53 12.70
N SER A 119 -8.75 19.49 13.48
CA SER A 119 -8.73 19.56 14.94
C SER A 119 -7.41 19.01 15.47
N THR A 120 -6.90 19.59 16.56
CA THR A 120 -5.67 19.14 17.21
C THR A 120 -5.87 19.05 18.72
N ASP A 121 -5.21 18.07 19.36
CA ASP A 121 -5.23 17.89 20.82
C ASP A 121 -4.36 18.92 21.57
N ARG A 122 -3.48 19.61 20.86
CA ARG A 122 -2.57 20.61 21.41
C ARG A 122 -2.22 21.70 20.37
N PRO A 123 -1.85 22.92 20.82
CA PRO A 123 -1.55 24.01 19.91
C PRO A 123 -0.38 23.71 18.96
N LEU A 124 -0.51 24.09 17.71
CA LEU A 124 0.54 24.05 16.70
C LEU A 124 0.93 25.47 16.28
N ALA A 125 2.22 25.72 16.12
CA ALA A 125 2.72 27.02 15.65
C ALA A 125 2.28 27.30 14.22
N ARG A 126 2.32 26.26 13.38
CA ARG A 126 1.92 26.32 11.98
C ARG A 126 1.40 24.95 11.55
N LEU A 127 0.33 24.93 10.78
CA LEU A 127 -0.16 23.74 10.11
C LEU A 127 -0.50 24.10 8.67
N THR A 128 -0.05 23.29 7.74
CA THR A 128 -0.41 23.40 6.33
C THR A 128 -1.37 22.29 5.97
N VAL A 129 -2.47 22.64 5.31
CA VAL A 129 -3.40 21.70 4.69
C VAL A 129 -3.13 21.72 3.20
N LEU A 130 -2.76 20.59 2.65
CA LEU A 130 -2.49 20.35 1.23
C LEU A 130 -3.64 19.56 0.64
N GLY A 131 -4.43 20.19 -0.23
CA GLY A 131 -5.41 19.50 -1.08
C GLY A 131 -4.78 19.16 -2.42
N LEU A 132 -4.84 17.92 -2.82
CA LEU A 132 -4.42 17.42 -4.12
C LEU A 132 -5.66 17.12 -4.97
N SER A 133 -5.67 17.61 -6.19
CA SER A 133 -6.74 17.37 -7.17
C SER A 133 -6.12 16.77 -8.40
N ASP A 134 -6.63 15.64 -8.82
CA ASP A 134 -6.27 15.04 -10.09
C ASP A 134 -7.23 15.54 -11.17
N GLY A 135 -6.68 15.97 -12.31
CA GLY A 135 -7.49 16.33 -13.47
C GLY A 135 -8.22 15.08 -13.99
N VAL A 136 -9.40 15.28 -14.60
CA VAL A 136 -10.20 14.19 -15.14
C VAL A 136 -9.39 13.33 -16.10
N ALA A 137 -9.18 12.06 -15.75
CA ALA A 137 -8.53 11.09 -16.61
C ALA A 137 -9.37 10.85 -17.86
N THR A 138 -8.84 11.16 -19.04
CA THR A 138 -9.38 10.62 -20.29
C THR A 138 -8.76 9.24 -20.45
N THR A 139 -9.58 8.21 -20.36
CA THR A 139 -9.37 6.78 -20.69
C THR A 139 -7.92 6.32 -20.81
N ALA A 140 -7.42 5.69 -19.73
CA ALA A 140 -6.18 4.92 -19.81
C ALA A 140 -6.35 3.77 -20.83
N LYS A 141 -5.41 3.64 -21.76
CA LYS A 141 -5.33 2.50 -22.67
C LYS A 141 -4.94 1.28 -21.84
N GLU A 142 -5.73 0.23 -21.92
CA GLU A 142 -5.42 -1.07 -21.30
C GLU A 142 -3.99 -1.50 -21.70
N PRO A 143 -3.17 -1.98 -20.74
CA PRO A 143 -1.88 -2.52 -21.07
C PRO A 143 -2.08 -3.76 -21.95
N THR A 144 -1.41 -3.82 -23.09
CA THR A 144 -1.31 -5.05 -23.85
C THR A 144 -0.48 -6.04 -23.04
N ALA A 145 -1.04 -7.22 -22.79
CA ALA A 145 -0.33 -8.30 -22.12
C ALA A 145 1.03 -8.53 -22.74
N SER A 146 2.09 -8.53 -21.93
CA SER A 146 3.44 -8.84 -22.37
C SER A 146 3.51 -10.31 -22.78
N SER A 147 4.16 -10.59 -23.90
CA SER A 147 4.50 -11.96 -24.30
C SER A 147 5.60 -12.47 -23.37
N THR A 148 5.33 -13.57 -22.66
CA THR A 148 6.30 -14.27 -21.82
C THR A 148 7.56 -14.61 -22.62
N PRO A 149 8.77 -14.29 -22.14
CA PRO A 149 10.00 -14.76 -22.76
C PRO A 149 10.05 -16.30 -22.77
N ALA A 150 10.44 -16.88 -23.89
CA ALA A 150 10.53 -18.33 -24.02
C ALA A 150 11.68 -18.85 -23.13
N GLY A 151 11.35 -19.50 -22.01
CA GLY A 151 12.32 -20.15 -21.12
C GLY A 151 12.06 -20.04 -19.62
N GLU A 152 11.18 -19.14 -19.17
CA GLU A 152 10.77 -19.07 -17.78
C GLU A 152 9.53 -19.96 -17.51
N SER A 153 9.46 -20.56 -16.33
CA SER A 153 8.22 -21.19 -15.87
C SER A 153 7.14 -20.11 -15.79
N ALA A 154 5.93 -20.40 -16.28
CA ALA A 154 4.81 -19.46 -16.22
C ALA A 154 4.50 -18.98 -14.78
N ALA A 155 4.94 -19.72 -13.77
CA ALA A 155 4.76 -19.42 -12.35
C ALA A 155 5.75 -18.39 -11.80
N THR A 156 6.89 -18.20 -12.47
CA THR A 156 7.96 -17.22 -12.09
C THR A 156 8.20 -16.18 -13.17
N ALA A 157 7.34 -16.13 -14.18
CA ALA A 157 7.39 -15.09 -15.20
C ALA A 157 7.06 -13.72 -14.59
N GLU A 158 7.71 -12.69 -15.15
CA GLU A 158 7.42 -11.32 -14.79
C GLU A 158 5.92 -11.01 -14.94
N PRO A 159 5.22 -10.55 -13.88
CA PRO A 159 3.82 -10.19 -14.00
C PRO A 159 3.64 -8.93 -14.86
N SER A 160 2.44 -8.72 -15.40
CA SER A 160 2.12 -7.48 -16.10
C SER A 160 2.14 -6.30 -15.13
N ILE A 161 2.99 -5.31 -15.38
CA ILE A 161 3.17 -4.12 -14.55
C ILE A 161 2.79 -2.89 -15.36
N VAL A 162 1.94 -2.04 -14.80
CA VAL A 162 1.59 -0.74 -15.39
C VAL A 162 2.75 0.21 -15.19
N SER A 163 3.34 0.66 -16.27
CA SER A 163 4.46 1.59 -16.24
C SER A 163 4.09 2.95 -15.64
N ARG A 164 5.09 3.72 -15.24
CA ARG A 164 4.91 5.10 -14.77
C ARG A 164 4.14 5.98 -15.76
N GLY A 165 4.42 5.85 -17.05
CA GLY A 165 3.65 6.50 -18.11
C GLY A 165 2.20 6.01 -18.18
N GLY A 166 1.97 4.72 -17.91
CA GLY A 166 0.65 4.11 -17.92
C GLY A 166 -0.31 4.65 -16.86
N TRP A 167 0.18 4.91 -15.63
CA TRP A 167 -0.63 5.52 -14.58
C TRP A 167 -0.51 7.06 -14.52
N GLY A 168 0.25 7.68 -15.45
CA GLY A 168 0.33 9.13 -15.60
C GLY A 168 1.26 9.83 -14.60
N ALA A 169 2.41 9.22 -14.25
CA ALA A 169 3.46 9.89 -13.49
C ALA A 169 3.97 11.12 -14.24
N ASP A 170 4.00 12.28 -13.58
CA ASP A 170 4.61 13.48 -14.15
C ASP A 170 6.15 13.43 -13.91
N PRO A 171 6.98 13.29 -14.96
CA PRO A 171 8.42 13.19 -14.79
C PRO A 171 9.05 14.45 -14.17
N ALA A 172 8.35 15.59 -14.17
CA ALA A 172 8.83 16.82 -13.54
C ALA A 172 8.92 16.74 -12.01
N TYR A 173 8.23 15.77 -11.39
CA TYR A 173 8.30 15.57 -9.94
C TYR A 173 9.45 14.65 -9.51
N MET A 174 10.08 13.95 -10.44
CA MET A 174 11.25 13.13 -10.17
C MET A 174 12.51 13.99 -10.18
N THR A 175 13.15 14.15 -9.04
CA THR A 175 14.31 15.05 -8.87
C THR A 175 15.56 14.33 -8.39
N TRP A 176 15.48 13.00 -8.13
CA TRP A 176 16.64 12.26 -7.66
C TRP A 176 17.21 11.29 -8.70
N ALA A 177 18.53 11.12 -8.68
CA ALA A 177 19.21 10.15 -9.55
C ALA A 177 19.07 8.74 -8.97
N PRO A 178 18.56 7.73 -9.72
CA PRO A 178 18.43 6.37 -9.25
C PRO A 178 19.76 5.78 -8.78
N GLN A 179 19.70 5.01 -7.69
CA GLN A 179 20.81 4.23 -7.14
C GLN A 179 20.40 2.77 -7.08
N PHE A 180 21.30 1.87 -7.41
CA PHE A 180 21.00 0.45 -7.59
C PHE A 180 21.88 -0.41 -6.70
N TYR A 181 21.30 -1.45 -6.12
CA TYR A 181 21.99 -2.44 -5.29
C TYR A 181 21.36 -3.81 -5.48
N PRO A 182 22.14 -4.91 -5.29
CA PRO A 182 21.58 -6.26 -5.31
C PRO A 182 20.45 -6.41 -4.29
N THR A 183 19.26 -6.79 -4.74
CA THR A 183 18.09 -6.99 -3.88
C THR A 183 18.28 -8.22 -2.98
N LYS A 184 18.05 -8.08 -1.69
CA LYS A 184 18.19 -9.13 -0.66
C LYS A 184 16.96 -9.34 0.20
N LYS A 185 16.04 -8.35 0.23
CA LYS A 185 14.82 -8.40 1.03
C LYS A 185 13.66 -7.79 0.25
N LEU A 186 12.48 -8.37 0.45
CA LEU A 186 11.21 -7.89 -0.08
C LEU A 186 10.35 -7.43 1.10
N ILE A 187 9.93 -6.19 1.12
CA ILE A 187 9.22 -5.60 2.26
C ILE A 187 7.82 -5.19 1.83
N VAL A 188 6.82 -5.77 2.48
CA VAL A 188 5.41 -5.52 2.17
C VAL A 188 4.88 -4.39 3.05
N HIS A 189 4.17 -3.49 2.41
CA HIS A 189 3.54 -2.31 3.01
C HIS A 189 2.05 -2.26 2.70
N HIS A 190 1.32 -1.45 3.43
CA HIS A 190 0.11 -0.81 2.95
C HIS A 190 0.37 0.70 2.79
N THR A 191 -0.46 1.39 2.00
CA THR A 191 -0.30 2.84 1.82
C THR A 191 -0.95 3.65 2.94
N ALA A 192 -1.68 3.01 3.86
CA ALA A 192 -2.49 3.64 4.91
C ALA A 192 -3.47 4.70 4.37
N THR A 193 -3.87 4.60 3.11
CA THR A 193 -4.85 5.44 2.43
C THR A 193 -6.23 4.78 2.40
N SER A 194 -7.24 5.45 1.83
CA SER A 194 -8.56 4.84 1.63
C SER A 194 -8.53 3.79 0.52
N ASP A 195 -9.30 2.74 0.66
CA ASP A 195 -9.58 1.72 -0.35
C ASP A 195 -10.98 1.86 -0.99
N ASN A 196 -11.65 2.99 -0.77
CA ASN A 196 -13.00 3.26 -1.29
C ASN A 196 -13.06 3.54 -2.80
N TYR A 197 -11.92 3.56 -3.49
CA TYR A 197 -11.91 3.70 -4.95
C TYR A 197 -12.66 2.53 -5.60
N THR A 198 -13.40 2.83 -6.69
CA THR A 198 -14.34 1.89 -7.32
C THR A 198 -13.85 1.35 -8.66
N ASN A 199 -12.78 1.94 -9.20
CA ASN A 199 -12.20 1.59 -10.48
C ASN A 199 -10.71 1.92 -10.53
N ARG A 200 -10.05 1.43 -11.57
CA ARG A 200 -8.62 1.62 -11.79
C ARG A 200 -8.22 3.09 -11.90
N ALA A 201 -9.00 3.92 -12.58
CA ALA A 201 -8.66 5.34 -12.75
C ALA A 201 -8.60 6.09 -11.41
N GLU A 202 -9.46 5.74 -10.47
CA GLU A 202 -9.42 6.27 -9.10
C GLU A 202 -8.22 5.75 -8.31
N ALA A 203 -7.84 4.47 -8.48
CA ALA A 203 -6.60 3.91 -7.90
C ALA A 203 -5.36 4.65 -8.44
N GLU A 204 -5.27 4.87 -9.74
CA GLU A 204 -4.20 5.63 -10.38
C GLU A 204 -4.15 7.09 -9.91
N SER A 205 -5.31 7.72 -9.72
CA SER A 205 -5.41 9.07 -9.12
C SER A 205 -4.80 9.10 -7.71
N GLN A 206 -5.07 8.07 -6.92
CA GLN A 206 -4.48 7.95 -5.58
C GLN A 206 -2.96 7.75 -5.66
N ILE A 207 -2.46 6.93 -6.59
CA ILE A 207 -1.02 6.75 -6.81
C ILE A 207 -0.36 8.07 -7.20
N ARG A 208 -0.96 8.89 -8.08
CA ARG A 208 -0.46 10.22 -8.43
C ARG A 208 -0.42 11.16 -7.23
N SER A 209 -1.40 11.08 -6.34
CA SER A 209 -1.42 11.86 -5.10
C SER A 209 -0.29 11.44 -4.15
N ILE A 210 -0.06 10.12 -3.99
CA ILE A 210 1.06 9.57 -3.20
C ILE A 210 2.40 10.01 -3.82
N TYR A 211 2.55 9.92 -5.13
CA TYR A 211 3.74 10.34 -5.84
C TYR A 211 4.07 11.81 -5.61
N TYR A 212 3.08 12.70 -5.78
CA TYR A 212 3.26 14.12 -5.52
C TYR A 212 3.64 14.38 -4.05
N TYR A 213 2.96 13.72 -3.12
CA TYR A 213 3.20 13.90 -1.70
C TYR A 213 4.61 13.46 -1.30
N HIS A 214 5.06 12.29 -1.73
CA HIS A 214 6.41 11.80 -1.45
C HIS A 214 7.49 12.62 -2.17
N SER A 215 7.32 12.83 -3.46
CA SER A 215 8.34 13.45 -4.29
C SER A 215 8.52 14.94 -4.02
N VAL A 216 7.40 15.68 -3.96
CA VAL A 216 7.42 17.16 -3.90
C VAL A 216 7.24 17.66 -2.47
N THR A 217 6.26 17.12 -1.72
CA THR A 217 5.93 17.65 -0.40
C THR A 217 6.95 17.20 0.65
N GLN A 218 7.29 15.91 0.67
CA GLN A 218 8.29 15.35 1.57
C GLN A 218 9.72 15.47 1.03
N ASP A 219 9.87 15.87 -0.24
CA ASP A 219 11.17 16.08 -0.89
C ASP A 219 12.03 14.80 -0.92
N TRP A 220 11.38 13.65 -1.20
CA TRP A 220 12.08 12.36 -1.40
C TRP A 220 12.57 12.18 -2.84
N GLY A 221 12.22 13.11 -3.73
CA GLY A 221 12.62 13.14 -5.12
C GLY A 221 11.94 12.11 -6.03
N ASP A 222 11.16 11.19 -5.48
CA ASP A 222 10.30 10.25 -6.21
C ASP A 222 9.32 9.55 -5.24
N ILE A 223 8.42 8.71 -5.77
CA ILE A 223 7.52 7.89 -4.96
C ILE A 223 8.30 6.90 -4.08
N GLY A 224 7.85 6.66 -2.86
CA GLY A 224 8.58 5.87 -1.87
C GLY A 224 8.66 4.37 -2.14
N TYR A 225 7.72 3.79 -2.86
CA TYR A 225 7.62 2.35 -3.11
C TYR A 225 8.24 1.94 -4.44
N ASN A 226 8.77 0.71 -4.53
CA ASN A 226 9.20 0.13 -5.80
C ASN A 226 8.01 -0.28 -6.66
N PHE A 227 7.00 -0.90 -6.01
CA PHE A 227 5.75 -1.29 -6.66
C PHE A 227 4.55 -0.95 -5.79
N LEU A 228 3.39 -0.76 -6.43
CA LEU A 228 2.11 -0.62 -5.76
C LEU A 228 1.11 -1.62 -6.37
N ILE A 229 0.14 -2.06 -5.57
CA ILE A 229 -0.89 -3.00 -6.01
C ILE A 229 -2.24 -2.48 -5.54
N ASP A 230 -3.20 -2.35 -6.45
CA ASP A 230 -4.56 -1.98 -6.12
C ASP A 230 -5.42 -3.19 -5.69
N LYS A 231 -6.60 -2.95 -5.16
CA LYS A 231 -7.51 -4.02 -4.72
C LYS A 231 -8.06 -4.88 -5.84
N PHE A 232 -7.87 -4.50 -7.11
CA PHE A 232 -8.25 -5.29 -8.28
C PHE A 232 -7.13 -6.22 -8.75
N GLY A 233 -5.94 -6.13 -8.13
CA GLY A 233 -4.75 -6.91 -8.46
C GLY A 233 -3.91 -6.30 -9.58
N THR A 234 -4.13 -5.02 -9.92
CA THR A 234 -3.26 -4.33 -10.86
C THR A 234 -1.95 -3.94 -10.18
N ILE A 235 -0.83 -4.31 -10.77
CA ILE A 235 0.52 -3.96 -10.30
C ILE A 235 0.99 -2.72 -11.05
N TYR A 236 1.54 -1.78 -10.32
CA TYR A 236 2.05 -0.51 -10.84
C TYR A 236 3.53 -0.35 -10.51
N GLU A 237 4.31 0.11 -11.48
CA GLU A 237 5.65 0.61 -11.25
C GLU A 237 5.58 1.84 -10.36
N GLY A 238 6.34 1.84 -9.26
CA GLY A 238 6.50 2.98 -8.38
C GLY A 238 7.77 3.77 -8.68
N ARG A 239 8.84 3.49 -7.92
CA ARG A 239 10.14 4.16 -8.05
C ARG A 239 10.73 4.00 -9.44
N TYR A 240 11.14 5.11 -10.05
CA TYR A 240 11.78 5.07 -11.37
C TYR A 240 13.11 4.30 -11.31
N SER A 241 13.26 3.33 -12.19
CA SER A 241 14.48 2.53 -12.26
C SER A 241 15.33 2.89 -13.49
N ARG A 242 14.75 2.85 -14.68
CA ARG A 242 15.46 3.12 -15.94
C ARG A 242 14.47 3.46 -17.05
N ASP A 243 14.99 4.09 -18.11
CA ASP A 243 14.24 4.19 -19.35
C ASP A 243 14.12 2.79 -19.98
N TYR A 244 12.89 2.42 -20.34
CA TYR A 244 12.57 1.20 -21.04
C TYR A 244 11.58 1.48 -22.18
N VAL A 245 11.71 0.70 -23.25
CA VAL A 245 10.84 0.80 -24.43
C VAL A 245 10.31 -0.60 -24.74
N GLY A 246 9.01 -0.79 -24.67
CA GLY A 246 8.34 -2.03 -25.07
C GLY A 246 8.55 -3.24 -24.16
N ALA A 247 9.10 -3.06 -22.96
CA ALA A 247 9.23 -4.07 -21.92
C ALA A 247 8.47 -3.66 -20.67
N ASN A 248 8.13 -4.62 -19.82
CA ASN A 248 7.59 -4.31 -18.50
C ASN A 248 8.67 -3.62 -17.64
N PRO A 249 8.26 -2.70 -16.73
CA PRO A 249 9.16 -2.09 -15.76
C PRO A 249 9.53 -3.10 -14.67
N THR A 250 10.81 -3.42 -14.57
CA THR A 250 11.34 -4.43 -13.67
C THR A 250 11.72 -3.89 -12.28
N GLY A 251 11.79 -2.58 -12.10
CA GLY A 251 12.36 -2.00 -10.87
C GLY A 251 13.89 -2.08 -10.78
N ASP A 252 14.55 -2.65 -11.80
CA ASP A 252 15.99 -2.92 -11.85
C ASP A 252 16.71 -2.06 -12.87
N ASP A 253 18.05 -2.02 -12.74
CA ASP A 253 18.92 -1.54 -13.82
C ASP A 253 19.16 -2.62 -14.89
N ALA A 254 19.96 -2.28 -15.89
CA ALA A 254 20.33 -3.23 -16.96
C ALA A 254 21.17 -4.43 -16.47
N THR A 255 21.68 -4.42 -15.25
CA THR A 255 22.45 -5.50 -14.64
C THR A 255 21.62 -6.35 -13.66
N GLY A 256 20.33 -6.05 -13.49
CA GLY A 256 19.43 -6.75 -12.56
C GLY A 256 19.60 -6.32 -11.11
N GLN A 257 20.13 -5.12 -10.84
CA GLN A 257 20.20 -4.57 -9.50
C GLN A 257 18.96 -3.69 -9.23
N GLY A 258 18.30 -3.93 -8.10
CA GLY A 258 17.08 -3.22 -7.72
C GLY A 258 17.32 -1.75 -7.39
N VAL A 259 16.39 -0.88 -7.82
CA VAL A 259 16.45 0.55 -7.52
C VAL A 259 16.17 0.81 -6.03
N THR A 260 16.99 1.65 -5.41
CA THR A 260 16.75 2.13 -4.04
C THR A 260 15.51 3.01 -4.01
N ALA A 261 14.54 2.65 -3.20
CA ALA A 261 13.33 3.44 -2.97
C ALA A 261 13.39 4.20 -1.63
N ALA A 262 12.24 4.63 -1.09
CA ALA A 262 12.15 5.36 0.18
C ALA A 262 10.96 4.85 1.01
N HIS A 263 10.91 3.54 1.25
CA HIS A 263 9.81 2.86 1.92
C HIS A 263 10.13 2.41 3.35
N THR A 264 11.42 2.35 3.72
CA THR A 264 11.87 1.88 5.04
C THR A 264 13.15 2.62 5.41
N ALA A 265 13.04 3.66 6.22
CA ALA A 265 14.15 4.53 6.60
C ALA A 265 15.34 3.73 7.18
N GLY A 266 16.54 3.97 6.64
CA GLY A 266 17.76 3.26 7.01
C GLY A 266 17.97 1.90 6.35
N TRP A 267 16.96 1.35 5.62
CA TRP A 267 17.01 0.00 5.03
C TRP A 267 16.60 -0.06 3.55
N ASN A 268 16.48 1.08 2.88
CA ASN A 268 15.98 1.16 1.51
C ASN A 268 16.91 0.51 0.47
N SER A 269 18.24 0.66 0.63
CA SER A 269 19.20 0.13 -0.34
C SER A 269 19.35 -1.38 -0.21
N GLY A 270 19.15 -2.11 -1.30
CA GLY A 270 19.16 -3.59 -1.34
C GLY A 270 17.85 -4.23 -0.88
N THR A 271 16.76 -3.46 -0.82
CA THR A 271 15.42 -3.96 -0.54
C THR A 271 14.41 -3.45 -1.58
N VAL A 272 13.38 -4.25 -1.84
CA VAL A 272 12.24 -3.89 -2.69
C VAL A 272 11.00 -3.72 -1.82
N GLY A 273 10.38 -2.55 -1.87
CA GLY A 273 9.14 -2.24 -1.16
C GLY A 273 7.92 -2.36 -2.06
N VAL A 274 6.97 -3.22 -1.67
CA VAL A 274 5.69 -3.41 -2.37
C VAL A 274 4.56 -2.94 -1.49
N ALA A 275 3.76 -1.98 -1.94
CA ALA A 275 2.67 -1.40 -1.18
C ALA A 275 1.29 -1.78 -1.73
N LEU A 276 0.44 -2.32 -0.87
CA LEU A 276 -0.99 -2.50 -1.16
C LEU A 276 -1.73 -1.19 -0.92
N LEU A 277 -2.50 -0.72 -1.92
CA LEU A 277 -3.31 0.50 -1.81
C LEU A 277 -4.45 0.29 -0.81
N GLY A 278 -4.49 1.08 0.24
CA GLY A 278 -5.51 1.03 1.26
C GLY A 278 -4.95 0.98 2.68
N THR A 279 -5.82 0.71 3.65
CA THR A 279 -5.48 0.56 5.07
C THR A 279 -5.87 -0.83 5.54
N LEU A 280 -4.92 -1.72 5.73
CA LEU A 280 -5.14 -3.14 6.05
C LEU A 280 -5.07 -3.43 7.57
N THR A 281 -5.46 -2.45 8.37
CA THR A 281 -5.48 -2.60 9.84
C THR A 281 -6.70 -3.37 10.34
N THR A 282 -7.85 -3.21 9.68
CA THR A 282 -9.14 -3.77 10.11
C THR A 282 -9.72 -4.80 9.13
N HIS A 283 -9.12 -4.97 7.98
CA HIS A 283 -9.48 -5.97 6.96
C HIS A 283 -8.23 -6.42 6.21
N ASP A 284 -8.31 -7.57 5.56
CA ASP A 284 -7.23 -8.14 4.75
C ASP A 284 -7.22 -7.56 3.33
N ALA A 285 -6.15 -7.84 2.59
CA ALA A 285 -6.09 -7.57 1.16
C ALA A 285 -7.17 -8.40 0.41
N THR A 286 -7.68 -7.84 -0.68
CA THR A 286 -8.60 -8.61 -1.54
C THR A 286 -7.88 -9.84 -2.12
N PRO A 287 -8.61 -10.91 -2.46
CA PRO A 287 -8.00 -12.08 -3.12
C PRO A 287 -7.21 -11.72 -4.39
N ALA A 288 -7.69 -10.75 -5.17
CA ALA A 288 -7.00 -10.28 -6.37
C ALA A 288 -5.67 -9.55 -6.05
N ALA A 289 -5.68 -8.70 -5.03
CA ALA A 289 -4.47 -8.00 -4.59
C ALA A 289 -3.44 -8.98 -3.99
N ARG A 290 -3.91 -9.96 -3.20
CA ARG A 290 -3.08 -11.00 -2.59
C ARG A 290 -2.42 -11.89 -3.65
N ASP A 291 -3.18 -12.34 -4.66
CA ASP A 291 -2.67 -13.12 -5.77
C ASP A 291 -1.63 -12.33 -6.59
N ALA A 292 -1.90 -11.06 -6.90
CA ALA A 292 -0.95 -10.19 -7.58
C ALA A 292 0.33 -9.97 -6.76
N LEU A 293 0.21 -9.75 -5.44
CA LEU A 293 1.34 -9.66 -4.53
C LEU A 293 2.17 -10.94 -4.53
N THR A 294 1.53 -12.10 -4.42
CA THR A 294 2.21 -13.40 -4.39
C THR A 294 2.99 -13.65 -5.68
N ARG A 295 2.40 -13.34 -6.85
CA ARG A 295 3.10 -13.45 -8.14
C ARG A 295 4.27 -12.48 -8.27
N LEU A 296 4.09 -11.22 -7.88
CA LEU A 296 5.17 -10.23 -7.91
C LEU A 296 6.32 -10.65 -6.99
N LEU A 297 6.02 -11.08 -5.78
CA LEU A 297 7.03 -11.55 -4.82
C LEU A 297 7.73 -12.84 -5.29
N ALA A 298 7.02 -13.74 -5.98
CA ALA A 298 7.61 -14.97 -6.53
C ALA A 298 8.60 -14.65 -7.67
N TRP A 299 8.22 -13.73 -8.55
CA TRP A 299 9.11 -13.26 -9.60
C TRP A 299 10.34 -12.55 -9.01
N GLU A 300 10.18 -11.59 -8.12
CA GLU A 300 11.26 -10.86 -7.45
C GLU A 300 12.20 -11.81 -6.66
N ALA A 301 11.63 -12.75 -5.92
CA ALA A 301 12.42 -13.69 -5.14
C ALA A 301 13.21 -14.65 -6.04
N SER A 302 12.60 -15.14 -7.13
CA SER A 302 13.27 -15.99 -8.12
C SER A 302 14.38 -15.24 -8.83
N HIS A 303 14.09 -14.03 -9.33
CA HIS A 303 15.03 -13.18 -10.04
C HIS A 303 16.28 -12.83 -9.20
N ASN A 304 16.08 -12.55 -7.92
CA ASN A 304 17.13 -12.16 -6.98
C ASN A 304 17.71 -13.33 -6.16
N SER A 305 17.32 -14.57 -6.45
CA SER A 305 17.75 -15.79 -5.71
C SER A 305 17.48 -15.68 -4.21
N ILE A 306 16.32 -15.15 -3.82
CA ILE A 306 15.88 -14.99 -2.44
C ILE A 306 15.04 -16.21 -2.05
N ASN A 307 15.42 -16.90 -0.95
CA ASN A 307 14.55 -17.93 -0.36
C ASN A 307 13.39 -17.24 0.39
N PRO A 308 12.12 -17.36 -0.05
CA PRO A 308 11.01 -16.62 0.52
C PRO A 308 10.71 -16.98 1.99
N GLU A 309 10.95 -18.22 2.40
CA GLU A 309 10.65 -18.70 3.76
C GLU A 309 11.78 -18.47 4.76
N ALA A 310 12.97 -18.06 4.32
CA ALA A 310 14.10 -17.90 5.19
C ALA A 310 14.06 -16.60 6.01
N THR A 311 14.59 -16.67 7.23
CA THR A 311 14.97 -15.53 8.05
C THR A 311 16.48 -15.42 8.05
N GLN A 312 17.04 -14.32 7.57
CA GLN A 312 18.46 -14.15 7.36
C GLN A 312 18.94 -12.76 7.76
N ALA A 313 20.22 -12.67 8.14
CA ALA A 313 20.87 -11.39 8.33
C ALA A 313 20.91 -10.60 7.00
N PHE A 314 20.63 -9.33 7.07
CA PHE A 314 20.74 -8.36 5.99
C PHE A 314 21.71 -7.26 6.42
N VAL A 315 22.68 -6.96 5.57
CA VAL A 315 23.63 -5.86 5.74
C VAL A 315 23.28 -4.78 4.72
N ASN A 316 22.89 -3.60 5.20
CA ASN A 316 22.63 -2.46 4.32
C ASN A 316 23.92 -2.11 3.55
N PRO A 317 23.90 -2.11 2.20
CA PRO A 317 25.12 -1.93 1.39
C PRO A 317 25.71 -0.50 1.48
N VAL A 318 24.98 0.46 2.00
CA VAL A 318 25.42 1.86 2.12
C VAL A 318 25.92 2.14 3.55
N SER A 319 25.12 1.81 4.57
CA SER A 319 25.45 2.15 5.96
C SER A 319 26.25 1.08 6.69
N GLY A 320 26.25 -0.16 6.20
CA GLY A 320 26.83 -1.32 6.91
C GLY A 320 25.98 -1.79 8.09
N ALA A 321 24.85 -1.18 8.37
CA ALA A 321 23.94 -1.62 9.44
C ALA A 321 23.41 -3.03 9.15
N THR A 322 23.22 -3.82 10.21
CA THR A 322 22.77 -5.21 10.10
C THR A 322 21.48 -5.44 10.86
N ILE A 323 20.57 -6.17 10.26
CA ILE A 323 19.31 -6.63 10.87
C ILE A 323 19.07 -8.09 10.49
N THR A 324 18.48 -8.89 11.38
CA THR A 324 17.98 -10.23 11.06
C THR A 324 16.47 -10.18 10.94
N SER A 325 15.95 -10.49 9.76
CA SER A 325 14.51 -10.42 9.44
C SER A 325 14.12 -11.50 8.44
N PRO A 326 12.84 -11.84 8.30
CA PRO A 326 12.37 -12.65 7.19
C PRO A 326 12.79 -12.03 5.85
N ASN A 327 13.02 -12.87 4.84
CA ASN A 327 13.39 -12.38 3.50
C ASN A 327 12.22 -11.70 2.78
N ILE A 328 10.99 -12.16 3.03
CA ILE A 328 9.76 -11.43 2.75
C ILE A 328 9.22 -10.96 4.09
N ALA A 329 9.26 -9.68 4.35
CA ALA A 329 8.99 -9.06 5.65
C ALA A 329 7.84 -8.05 5.54
N GLY A 330 7.25 -7.68 6.66
CA GLY A 330 6.40 -6.49 6.75
C GLY A 330 7.23 -5.27 7.18
N HIS A 331 6.75 -4.07 6.91
CA HIS A 331 7.44 -2.84 7.33
C HIS A 331 7.73 -2.81 8.85
N ARG A 332 6.83 -3.34 9.67
CA ARG A 332 7.01 -3.40 11.13
C ARG A 332 8.17 -4.27 11.61
N ASP A 333 8.73 -5.12 10.76
CA ASP A 333 9.94 -5.89 11.07
C ASP A 333 11.20 -4.99 11.07
N TYR A 334 11.11 -3.78 10.53
CA TYR A 334 12.18 -2.81 10.38
C TYR A 334 11.98 -1.50 11.15
N ALA A 335 10.74 -1.15 11.48
CA ALA A 335 10.38 0.10 12.13
C ALA A 335 9.21 -0.09 13.12
N ALA A 336 9.08 0.82 14.08
CA ALA A 336 7.93 0.86 14.99
C ALA A 336 6.71 1.47 14.26
N THR A 337 5.97 0.67 13.53
CA THR A 337 4.80 1.06 12.72
C THR A 337 3.72 0.00 12.75
N ALA A 338 2.47 0.35 12.49
CA ALA A 338 1.37 -0.60 12.28
C ALA A 338 1.37 -1.21 10.86
N CYS A 339 2.17 -0.68 9.92
CA CYS A 339 2.28 -1.16 8.55
C CYS A 339 2.88 -2.58 8.49
N PRO A 340 2.37 -3.50 7.66
CA PRO A 340 1.36 -3.37 6.62
C PRO A 340 -0.10 -3.51 7.09
N GLY A 341 -0.40 -3.35 8.35
CA GLY A 341 -1.73 -3.46 8.94
C GLY A 341 -1.88 -4.68 9.84
N ASP A 342 -2.65 -4.53 10.94
CA ASP A 342 -2.75 -5.57 11.97
C ASP A 342 -3.50 -6.81 11.49
N THR A 343 -4.44 -6.66 10.56
CA THR A 343 -5.15 -7.79 9.97
C THR A 343 -4.33 -8.48 8.88
N PHE A 344 -3.55 -7.73 8.09
CA PHE A 344 -2.79 -8.29 6.98
C PHE A 344 -1.45 -8.90 7.41
N TYR A 345 -0.72 -8.27 8.33
CA TYR A 345 0.63 -8.72 8.72
C TYR A 345 0.69 -10.19 9.14
N PRO A 346 -0.26 -10.74 9.92
CA PRO A 346 -0.28 -12.15 10.30
C PRO A 346 -0.38 -13.12 9.11
N THR A 347 -0.80 -12.66 7.94
CA THR A 347 -0.94 -13.51 6.74
C THR A 347 0.39 -13.71 5.98
N LEU A 348 1.43 -12.93 6.27
CA LEU A 348 2.72 -13.02 5.59
C LEU A 348 3.39 -14.42 5.63
N PRO A 349 3.29 -15.23 6.70
CA PRO A 349 3.79 -16.61 6.67
C PRO A 349 3.13 -17.49 5.60
N ALA A 350 1.82 -17.33 5.38
CA ALA A 350 1.11 -18.02 4.30
C ALA A 350 1.58 -17.53 2.93
N ILE A 351 1.70 -16.22 2.74
CA ILE A 351 2.22 -15.63 1.50
C ILE A 351 3.63 -16.15 1.17
N ARG A 352 4.52 -16.31 2.16
CA ARG A 352 5.86 -16.87 1.95
C ARG A 352 5.81 -18.29 1.40
N ARG A 353 4.93 -19.16 1.94
CA ARG A 353 4.71 -20.52 1.45
C ARG A 353 4.18 -20.53 0.03
N ASP A 354 3.20 -19.66 -0.28
CA ASP A 354 2.61 -19.54 -1.61
C ASP A 354 3.64 -19.09 -2.64
N VAL A 355 4.47 -18.12 -2.29
CA VAL A 355 5.62 -17.66 -3.10
C VAL A 355 6.60 -18.80 -3.34
N ALA A 356 6.96 -19.59 -2.30
CA ALA A 356 7.85 -20.73 -2.44
C ALA A 356 7.25 -21.80 -3.36
N ALA A 357 5.96 -22.09 -3.24
CA ALA A 357 5.25 -23.03 -4.09
C ALA A 357 5.25 -22.59 -5.56
N LEU A 358 4.99 -21.31 -5.85
CA LEU A 358 5.07 -20.77 -7.20
C LEU A 358 6.47 -20.91 -7.79
N ILE A 359 7.51 -20.59 -7.04
CA ILE A 359 8.91 -20.74 -7.49
C ILE A 359 9.25 -22.19 -7.79
N ALA A 360 8.74 -23.13 -7.01
CA ALA A 360 8.90 -24.57 -7.25
C ALA A 360 8.11 -25.10 -8.47
N GLY A 361 7.36 -24.24 -9.17
CA GLY A 361 6.50 -24.64 -10.29
C GLY A 361 5.27 -25.44 -9.85
N SER A 362 4.94 -25.36 -8.57
CA SER A 362 3.74 -25.96 -7.99
C SER A 362 2.63 -24.92 -7.98
N THR A 363 1.40 -25.30 -8.34
CA THR A 363 0.24 -24.48 -7.96
C THR A 363 0.20 -24.47 -6.44
N PRO A 364 0.06 -23.31 -5.77
CA PRO A 364 -0.17 -23.31 -4.32
C PRO A 364 -1.31 -24.29 -4.03
N ALA A 365 -1.09 -25.22 -3.12
CA ALA A 365 -2.16 -26.14 -2.74
C ALA A 365 -3.32 -25.29 -2.23
N PRO A 366 -4.56 -25.56 -2.64
CA PRO A 366 -5.69 -24.87 -2.06
C PRO A 366 -5.58 -24.96 -0.54
N ASP A 367 -5.66 -23.83 0.13
CA ASP A 367 -5.74 -23.87 1.58
C ASP A 367 -7.03 -24.61 1.97
N THR A 368 -6.87 -25.70 2.68
CA THR A 368 -7.96 -26.55 3.19
C THR A 368 -8.03 -26.56 4.70
N THR A 369 -7.23 -25.72 5.36
CA THR A 369 -7.12 -25.66 6.82
C THR A 369 -8.13 -24.65 7.37
N PRO A 370 -9.20 -25.07 8.04
CA PRO A 370 -10.16 -24.12 8.62
C PRO A 370 -9.52 -23.32 9.75
N PRO A 371 -9.93 -22.05 9.94
CA PRO A 371 -9.52 -21.27 11.09
C PRO A 371 -9.89 -21.94 12.41
N SER A 372 -9.10 -21.70 13.45
CA SER A 372 -9.42 -22.20 14.78
C SER A 372 -10.64 -21.48 15.39
N GLN A 373 -11.13 -21.99 16.50
CA GLN A 373 -12.34 -21.51 17.16
C GLN A 373 -12.15 -20.09 17.73
N PRO A 374 -13.07 -19.13 17.47
CA PRO A 374 -13.10 -17.86 18.19
C PRO A 374 -13.33 -18.09 19.70
N THR A 375 -12.62 -17.34 20.55
CA THR A 375 -12.66 -17.49 22.02
C THR A 375 -13.33 -16.31 22.70
N ASP A 376 -13.63 -16.46 24.00
CA ASP A 376 -14.13 -15.40 24.88
C ASP A 376 -15.35 -14.63 24.35
N LEU A 377 -16.24 -15.34 23.62
CA LEU A 377 -17.48 -14.74 23.16
C LEU A 377 -18.31 -14.23 24.36
N THR A 378 -18.64 -12.94 24.33
CA THR A 378 -19.51 -12.27 25.29
C THR A 378 -20.72 -11.66 24.60
N ALA A 379 -21.80 -11.43 25.36
CA ALA A 379 -23.05 -10.87 24.86
C ALA A 379 -23.63 -9.82 25.81
N ALA A 380 -23.67 -8.57 25.37
CA ALA A 380 -24.23 -7.44 26.08
C ALA A 380 -25.64 -7.13 25.57
N ALA A 381 -26.65 -7.33 26.40
CA ALA A 381 -28.06 -7.14 26.03
C ALA A 381 -28.50 -5.67 26.11
N GLY A 382 -29.16 -5.19 25.04
CA GLY A 382 -29.97 -3.98 25.02
C GLY A 382 -31.48 -4.27 25.02
N ARG A 383 -32.27 -3.28 24.66
CA ARG A 383 -33.73 -3.38 24.66
C ARG A 383 -34.28 -4.31 23.55
N THR A 384 -33.74 -4.20 22.35
CA THR A 384 -34.11 -4.96 21.13
C THR A 384 -32.90 -5.38 20.33
N GLN A 385 -31.74 -5.44 20.96
CA GLN A 385 -30.49 -5.79 20.34
C GLN A 385 -29.54 -6.45 21.35
N VAL A 386 -28.53 -7.17 20.84
CA VAL A 386 -27.43 -7.72 21.62
C VAL A 386 -26.13 -7.39 20.91
N THR A 387 -25.18 -6.80 21.62
CA THR A 387 -23.81 -6.62 21.11
C THR A 387 -22.97 -7.81 21.53
N LEU A 388 -22.34 -8.44 20.55
CA LEU A 388 -21.43 -9.57 20.72
C LEU A 388 -19.99 -9.09 20.55
N THR A 389 -19.09 -9.62 21.37
CA THR A 389 -17.63 -9.38 21.24
C THR A 389 -16.90 -10.68 21.52
N TRP A 390 -15.84 -10.97 20.77
CA TRP A 390 -15.03 -12.19 20.90
C TRP A 390 -13.57 -11.90 20.60
N ASN A 391 -12.69 -12.83 20.95
CA ASN A 391 -11.31 -12.83 20.49
C ASN A 391 -11.22 -13.59 19.16
N ALA A 392 -10.39 -13.07 18.24
CA ALA A 392 -10.05 -13.78 17.03
C ALA A 392 -9.38 -15.13 17.36
N PRO A 393 -9.42 -16.10 16.45
CA PRO A 393 -8.58 -17.30 16.55
C PRO A 393 -7.13 -16.96 16.88
N VAL A 394 -6.49 -17.78 17.73
CA VAL A 394 -5.11 -17.54 18.20
C VAL A 394 -4.10 -17.76 17.10
N GLU A 395 -4.42 -18.62 16.14
CA GLU A 395 -3.60 -18.84 14.96
C GLU A 395 -4.05 -17.88 13.87
N THR A 396 -3.07 -17.25 13.30
CA THR A 396 -3.09 -16.18 12.32
C THR A 396 -3.58 -16.64 10.94
N ASP A 397 -4.52 -17.57 10.93
CA ASP A 397 -5.17 -17.99 9.73
C ASP A 397 -5.99 -16.80 9.22
N ASP A 398 -5.68 -16.40 8.04
CA ASP A 398 -6.24 -15.33 7.23
C ASP A 398 -7.78 -15.21 7.29
N VAL A 399 -8.31 -14.97 8.49
CA VAL A 399 -9.75 -14.82 8.73
C VAL A 399 -10.31 -13.68 7.89
N ASN A 400 -11.15 -14.04 6.92
CA ASN A 400 -11.84 -13.10 6.05
C ASN A 400 -13.05 -12.46 6.75
N ASN A 401 -13.85 -13.29 7.42
CA ASN A 401 -15.04 -12.84 8.14
C ASN A 401 -15.45 -13.83 9.23
N TYR A 402 -16.45 -13.45 10.00
CA TYR A 402 -17.10 -14.32 10.99
C TYR A 402 -18.53 -14.58 10.59
N GLN A 403 -19.04 -15.75 10.91
CA GLN A 403 -20.46 -16.09 10.82
C GLN A 403 -21.05 -16.06 12.24
N VAL A 404 -21.94 -15.13 12.49
CA VAL A 404 -22.69 -15.01 13.74
C VAL A 404 -24.01 -15.74 13.59
N TRP A 405 -24.31 -16.63 14.53
CA TRP A 405 -25.52 -17.43 14.54
C TRP A 405 -26.33 -17.18 15.79
N ARG A 406 -27.67 -17.14 15.66
CA ARG A 406 -28.61 -16.86 16.73
C ARG A 406 -29.70 -17.94 16.78
N SER A 407 -30.14 -18.26 18.00
CA SER A 407 -31.32 -19.10 18.27
C SER A 407 -32.12 -18.61 19.48
N SER A 408 -33.37 -19.03 19.59
CA SER A 408 -34.18 -18.97 20.83
C SER A 408 -34.00 -20.21 21.72
N SER A 409 -33.26 -21.22 21.24
CA SER A 409 -32.93 -22.45 21.99
C SER A 409 -31.41 -22.55 22.19
N ALA A 410 -30.99 -23.10 23.32
CA ALA A 410 -29.57 -23.25 23.63
C ALA A 410 -28.82 -24.21 22.71
N THR A 411 -29.52 -25.17 22.13
CA THR A 411 -28.89 -26.30 21.43
C THR A 411 -29.32 -26.45 19.97
N THR A 412 -30.47 -25.92 19.57
CA THR A 412 -31.07 -26.16 18.25
C THR A 412 -31.60 -24.88 17.59
N GLY A 413 -31.95 -24.94 16.33
CA GLY A 413 -32.64 -23.85 15.63
C GLY A 413 -31.78 -22.60 15.40
N PHE A 414 -30.46 -22.74 15.35
CA PHE A 414 -29.57 -21.62 15.05
C PHE A 414 -29.70 -21.22 13.59
N ALA A 415 -29.88 -19.92 13.35
CA ALA A 415 -29.86 -19.30 12.03
C ALA A 415 -28.80 -18.20 12.01
N GLN A 416 -28.21 -17.98 10.84
CA GLN A 416 -27.20 -16.95 10.66
C GLN A 416 -27.81 -15.55 10.84
N ALA A 417 -27.18 -14.74 11.65
CA ALA A 417 -27.63 -13.41 12.05
C ALA A 417 -26.72 -12.28 11.56
N GLY A 418 -25.53 -12.62 11.01
CA GLY A 418 -24.61 -11.64 10.45
C GLY A 418 -23.29 -12.25 9.97
N THR A 419 -22.53 -11.46 9.20
CA THR A 419 -21.21 -11.81 8.67
C THR A 419 -20.21 -10.63 8.85
N PRO A 420 -19.89 -10.25 10.12
CA PRO A 420 -18.94 -9.17 10.34
C PRO A 420 -17.52 -9.57 9.96
N THR A 421 -16.70 -8.59 9.57
CA THR A 421 -15.25 -8.76 9.35
C THR A 421 -14.41 -8.51 10.61
N GLY A 422 -14.96 -7.78 11.58
CA GLY A 422 -14.31 -7.54 12.88
C GLY A 422 -14.84 -8.45 13.99
N THR A 423 -14.24 -8.37 15.17
CA THR A 423 -14.53 -9.19 16.36
C THR A 423 -15.66 -8.65 17.24
N THR A 424 -16.49 -7.75 16.72
CA THR A 424 -17.67 -7.22 17.39
C THR A 424 -18.81 -7.01 16.39
N VAL A 425 -20.06 -7.23 16.85
CA VAL A 425 -21.25 -6.98 16.04
C VAL A 425 -22.47 -6.73 16.92
N THR A 426 -23.38 -5.90 16.47
CA THR A 426 -24.69 -5.71 17.10
C THR A 426 -25.78 -6.41 16.29
N VAL A 427 -26.40 -7.43 16.89
CA VAL A 427 -27.56 -8.13 16.34
C VAL A 427 -28.82 -7.42 16.81
N GLY A 428 -29.50 -6.76 15.88
CA GLY A 428 -30.72 -5.99 16.14
C GLY A 428 -32.02 -6.75 15.86
N SER A 429 -33.14 -6.03 15.89
CA SER A 429 -34.49 -6.53 15.58
C SER A 429 -34.91 -7.71 16.46
N LEU A 430 -34.50 -7.70 17.74
CA LEU A 430 -34.86 -8.74 18.72
C LEU A 430 -36.14 -8.38 19.47
N SER A 431 -36.93 -9.40 19.81
CA SER A 431 -38.08 -9.23 20.70
C SER A 431 -37.61 -8.86 22.09
N ARG A 432 -38.35 -7.96 22.75
CA ARG A 432 -38.09 -7.56 24.16
C ARG A 432 -38.33 -8.70 25.13
N ARG A 433 -37.62 -8.66 26.23
CA ARG A 433 -37.75 -9.62 27.35
C ARG A 433 -37.59 -11.09 26.91
N THR A 434 -36.82 -11.32 25.86
CA THR A 434 -36.63 -12.63 25.24
C THR A 434 -35.17 -13.05 25.37
N THR A 435 -34.92 -14.30 25.74
CA THR A 435 -33.57 -14.86 25.79
C THR A 435 -33.19 -15.40 24.43
N TYR A 436 -32.02 -15.02 23.98
CA TYR A 436 -31.39 -15.50 22.74
C TYR A 436 -30.04 -16.13 23.04
N TYR A 437 -29.67 -17.10 22.22
CA TYR A 437 -28.40 -17.80 22.28
C TYR A 437 -27.60 -17.49 21.04
N PHE A 438 -26.30 -17.28 21.20
CA PHE A 438 -25.38 -16.86 20.12
C PHE A 438 -24.14 -17.72 20.11
N ARG A 439 -23.60 -17.96 18.91
CA ARG A 439 -22.31 -18.57 18.68
C ARG A 439 -21.70 -17.97 17.42
N VAL A 440 -20.37 -17.98 17.33
CA VAL A 440 -19.60 -17.37 16.24
C VAL A 440 -18.58 -18.37 15.74
N ARG A 441 -18.32 -18.38 14.44
CA ARG A 441 -17.20 -19.10 13.83
C ARG A 441 -16.50 -18.21 12.82
N ALA A 442 -15.21 -18.47 12.59
CA ALA A 442 -14.41 -17.78 11.60
C ALA A 442 -14.50 -18.46 10.24
N VAL A 443 -14.32 -17.70 9.18
CA VAL A 443 -14.17 -18.15 7.78
C VAL A 443 -12.91 -17.48 7.25
N ASP A 444 -12.00 -18.26 6.66
CA ASP A 444 -10.76 -17.74 6.06
C ASP A 444 -10.97 -17.17 4.65
N THR A 445 -9.91 -16.66 4.05
CA THR A 445 -9.92 -16.11 2.68
C THR A 445 -10.10 -17.19 1.61
N SER A 446 -9.80 -18.45 1.93
CA SER A 446 -10.00 -19.61 1.05
C SER A 446 -11.42 -20.18 1.13
N GLY A 447 -12.24 -19.67 2.07
CA GLY A 447 -13.61 -20.12 2.28
C GLY A 447 -13.74 -21.31 3.24
N ASN A 448 -12.66 -21.77 3.90
CA ASN A 448 -12.75 -22.81 4.92
C ASN A 448 -13.43 -22.26 6.17
N ILE A 449 -14.28 -23.08 6.77
CA ILE A 449 -15.14 -22.68 7.87
C ILE A 449 -14.69 -23.37 9.15
N GLY A 450 -14.29 -22.56 10.14
CA GLY A 450 -13.85 -23.03 11.43
C GLY A 450 -14.99 -23.52 12.37
N PRO A 451 -14.64 -24.12 13.50
CA PRO A 451 -15.61 -24.53 14.50
C PRO A 451 -16.28 -23.35 15.20
N PHE A 452 -17.48 -23.58 15.74
CA PHE A 452 -18.18 -22.54 16.50
C PHE A 452 -17.54 -22.32 17.88
N SER A 453 -17.58 -21.08 18.35
CA SER A 453 -17.32 -20.69 19.73
C SER A 453 -18.24 -21.42 20.73
N ALA A 454 -17.92 -21.37 21.99
CA ALA A 454 -18.89 -21.64 23.06
C ALA A 454 -20.18 -20.81 22.86
N THR A 455 -21.33 -21.40 23.16
CA THR A 455 -22.62 -20.69 23.09
C THR A 455 -22.79 -19.79 24.28
N VAL A 456 -23.12 -18.51 24.04
CA VAL A 456 -23.50 -17.57 25.10
C VAL A 456 -24.97 -17.20 25.00
N SER A 457 -25.56 -16.71 26.08
CA SER A 457 -26.96 -16.25 26.11
C SER A 457 -27.06 -14.82 26.60
N ALA A 458 -28.06 -14.10 26.09
CA ALA A 458 -28.40 -12.76 26.55
C ALA A 458 -29.92 -12.57 26.51
N ARG A 459 -30.49 -11.91 27.55
CA ARG A 459 -31.90 -11.57 27.59
C ARG A 459 -32.09 -10.09 27.34
N THR A 460 -32.85 -9.74 26.32
CA THR A 460 -33.22 -8.38 26.02
C THR A 460 -34.09 -7.78 27.16
N SER A 461 -34.00 -6.49 27.36
CA SER A 461 -34.71 -5.76 28.42
C SER A 461 -36.10 -5.22 28.01
#